data_a91275366d02af552ec2dbc173325304
#
_entry.id   a91275366d02af552ec2dbc173325304
#
_cell.length_a   1.000
_cell.length_b   1.000
_cell.length_c   1.000
_cell.angle_alpha   90.00
_cell.angle_beta   90.00
_cell.angle_gamma   90.00
#
_symmetry.space_group_name_H-M   'P 1'
#
loop_
_entity.id
_entity.type
_entity.pdbx_description
1 polymer ?
#
loop_
_entity_poly.entity_id
_entity_poly.type
_entity_poly.pdbx_seq_one_letter_code
_entity_poly.pdbx_strand_id
1 'polypeptide(L)'
;MTPLDRYRTMRLIREAEERIRRDYAANAMKTPVHLCIGAEAIPTGFCSVLEPDARLFGTYRNHGWYLARSGDLHGFFGELYGRTTGIARGKAGSMHLAHPDSGLVLTSAVVATTIPVAVGAALAHQRLGHTAPVVVAFGDGAVEEGAFWESLNAACVWRLPLCFVCEDNDLAIHSRAAARQGFRSIIDAVSAFRCRVFDVAGDDVEAVTGVARTALDHVRHGEGPAFVRCTWHRSLEHVGILVEDPAPDRDPLRRAEASLLATGVAQTQIDAIAAEVTAAIDVAVAAAQEAPLPAIDDLWTDVRV
;
A
#
# COMPACT_ATOMS: atom_id res chain seq x y z
N MET A 1 16.01 -0.27 -7.35
CA MET A 1 16.39 0.01 -5.93
C MET A 1 17.31 -1.07 -5.42
N THR A 2 18.38 -0.70 -4.70
CA THR A 2 19.26 -1.63 -3.97
C THR A 2 18.57 -2.20 -2.73
N PRO A 3 19.09 -3.28 -2.09
CA PRO A 3 18.58 -3.75 -0.81
C PRO A 3 18.55 -2.66 0.29
N LEU A 4 19.57 -1.79 0.30
CA LEU A 4 19.66 -0.70 1.26
C LEU A 4 18.60 0.40 1.00
N ASP A 5 18.27 0.68 -0.28
CA ASP A 5 17.19 1.60 -0.63
C ASP A 5 15.82 1.05 -0.21
N ARG A 6 15.59 -0.27 -0.38
CA ARG A 6 14.36 -0.92 0.09
C ARG A 6 14.25 -0.88 1.61
N TYR A 7 15.34 -1.12 2.33
CA TYR A 7 15.36 -0.96 3.78
C TYR A 7 15.02 0.48 4.19
N ARG A 8 15.60 1.50 3.54
CA ARG A 8 15.29 2.91 3.77
C ARG A 8 13.79 3.19 3.58
N THR A 9 13.20 2.67 2.51
CA THR A 9 11.76 2.83 2.25
C THR A 9 10.91 2.17 3.32
N MET A 10 11.23 0.95 3.72
CA MET A 10 10.52 0.26 4.81
C MET A 10 10.67 0.99 6.13
N ARG A 11 11.88 1.53 6.42
CA ARG A 11 12.14 2.33 7.61
C ARG A 11 11.33 3.62 7.60
N LEU A 12 11.23 4.29 6.44
CA LEU A 12 10.39 5.47 6.26
C LEU A 12 8.92 5.18 6.57
N ILE A 13 8.38 4.09 6.05
CA ILE A 13 7.00 3.67 6.32
C ILE A 13 6.82 3.41 7.82
N ARG A 14 7.67 2.59 8.43
CA ARG A 14 7.59 2.24 9.85
C ARG A 14 7.64 3.48 10.75
N GLU A 15 8.59 4.36 10.58
CA GLU A 15 8.74 5.55 11.42
C GLU A 15 7.58 6.54 11.23
N ALA A 16 7.07 6.69 10.00
CA ALA A 16 5.88 7.50 9.75
C ALA A 16 4.65 6.92 10.48
N GLU A 17 4.44 5.61 10.40
CA GLU A 17 3.34 4.92 11.09
C GLU A 17 3.46 5.01 12.62
N GLU A 18 4.65 4.82 13.17
CA GLU A 18 4.89 4.98 14.62
C GLU A 18 4.71 6.43 15.06
N ARG A 19 5.03 7.39 14.20
CA ARG A 19 4.73 8.81 14.46
C ARG A 19 3.23 9.05 14.47
N ILE A 20 2.48 8.55 13.51
CA ILE A 20 1.02 8.63 13.47
C ILE A 20 0.43 7.98 14.73
N ARG A 21 0.90 6.80 15.11
CA ARG A 21 0.42 6.09 16.30
C ARG A 21 0.51 6.94 17.57
N ARG A 22 1.63 7.64 17.78
CA ARG A 22 1.81 8.54 18.92
C ARG A 22 0.88 9.75 18.85
N ASP A 23 0.85 10.42 17.71
CA ASP A 23 0.12 11.67 17.52
C ASP A 23 -1.40 11.45 17.49
N TYR A 24 -1.84 10.32 16.95
CA TYR A 24 -3.25 9.90 16.94
C TYR A 24 -3.77 9.63 18.35
N ALA A 25 -2.99 8.95 19.18
CA ALA A 25 -3.31 8.70 20.59
C ALA A 25 -3.43 10.03 21.39
N ALA A 26 -2.67 11.06 20.99
CA ALA A 26 -2.76 12.42 21.54
C ALA A 26 -3.91 13.24 20.91
N ASN A 27 -4.75 12.65 20.05
CA ASN A 27 -5.85 13.32 19.36
C ASN A 27 -5.42 14.51 18.46
N ALA A 28 -4.20 14.46 17.95
CA ALA A 28 -3.65 15.48 17.06
C ALA A 28 -4.18 15.37 15.61
N MET A 29 -4.60 14.17 15.21
CA MET A 29 -5.19 13.88 13.90
C MET A 29 -6.67 13.53 14.05
N LYS A 30 -7.53 14.08 13.17
CA LYS A 30 -8.99 13.87 13.23
C LYS A 30 -9.50 12.87 12.19
N THR A 31 -8.66 12.48 11.24
CA THR A 31 -9.00 11.46 10.24
C THR A 31 -8.87 10.06 10.84
N PRO A 32 -9.79 9.13 10.54
CA PRO A 32 -9.57 7.72 10.87
C PRO A 32 -8.30 7.20 10.17
N VAL A 33 -7.46 6.46 10.91
CA VAL A 33 -6.21 5.89 10.38
C VAL A 33 -6.28 4.36 10.39
N HIS A 34 -5.51 3.71 9.51
CA HIS A 34 -5.34 2.27 9.47
C HIS A 34 -3.88 1.96 9.17
N LEU A 35 -3.11 1.74 10.22
CA LEU A 35 -1.66 1.59 10.11
C LEU A 35 -1.27 0.27 9.41
N CYS A 36 -0.23 0.33 8.60
CA CYS A 36 0.28 -0.82 7.84
C CYS A 36 1.54 -1.46 8.46
N ILE A 37 1.79 -1.21 9.77
CA ILE A 37 2.92 -1.80 10.50
C ILE A 37 2.86 -3.33 10.39
N GLY A 38 3.93 -3.94 9.88
CA GLY A 38 4.03 -5.36 9.58
C GLY A 38 3.86 -5.69 8.09
N ALA A 39 3.36 -4.76 7.27
CA ALA A 39 3.18 -4.95 5.83
C ALA A 39 4.17 -4.15 4.97
N GLU A 40 5.14 -3.46 5.55
CA GLU A 40 6.03 -2.51 4.86
C GLU A 40 6.77 -3.11 3.66
N ALA A 41 7.07 -4.41 3.72
CA ALA A 41 7.79 -5.11 2.66
C ALA A 41 6.96 -5.24 1.38
N ILE A 42 5.62 -5.28 1.46
CA ILE A 42 4.73 -5.45 0.30
C ILE A 42 4.78 -4.21 -0.59
N PRO A 43 4.38 -3.01 -0.14
CA PRO A 43 4.43 -1.81 -0.96
C PRO A 43 5.86 -1.47 -1.41
N THR A 44 6.86 -1.69 -0.54
CA THR A 44 8.27 -1.46 -0.87
C THR A 44 8.73 -2.37 -2.00
N GLY A 45 8.46 -3.67 -1.92
CA GLY A 45 8.86 -4.65 -2.94
C GLY A 45 8.24 -4.32 -4.30
N PHE A 46 6.94 -4.07 -4.36
CA PHE A 46 6.25 -3.69 -5.59
C PHE A 46 6.74 -2.35 -6.14
N CYS A 47 6.76 -1.29 -5.34
CA CYS A 47 7.18 0.03 -5.79
C CYS A 47 8.65 0.08 -6.23
N SER A 48 9.50 -0.84 -5.73
CA SER A 48 10.91 -0.93 -6.13
C SER A 48 11.11 -1.37 -7.58
N VAL A 49 10.11 -1.98 -8.20
CA VAL A 49 10.14 -2.53 -9.57
C VAL A 49 9.04 -1.95 -10.48
N LEU A 50 8.14 -1.12 -9.95
CA LEU A 50 7.14 -0.41 -10.73
C LEU A 50 7.77 0.70 -11.57
N GLU A 51 7.35 0.78 -12.83
CA GLU A 51 7.73 1.85 -13.74
C GLU A 51 7.09 3.19 -13.37
N PRO A 52 7.69 4.31 -13.77
CA PRO A 52 7.14 5.63 -13.44
C PRO A 52 5.71 5.87 -13.95
N ASP A 53 5.37 5.31 -15.12
CA ASP A 53 4.07 5.44 -15.78
C ASP A 53 3.04 4.38 -15.37
N ALA A 54 3.41 3.42 -14.52
CA ALA A 54 2.47 2.48 -13.91
C ALA A 54 1.38 3.20 -13.09
N ARG A 55 0.19 2.64 -13.08
CA ARG A 55 -0.94 3.16 -12.29
C ARG A 55 -1.23 2.26 -11.11
N LEU A 56 -1.37 2.86 -9.93
CA LEU A 56 -1.58 2.17 -8.66
C LEU A 56 -2.89 2.61 -8.04
N PHE A 57 -3.65 1.64 -7.55
CA PHE A 57 -4.89 1.81 -6.82
C PHE A 57 -4.78 1.07 -5.49
N GLY A 58 -5.39 1.61 -4.43
CA GLY A 58 -5.27 1.03 -3.09
C GLY A 58 -6.53 1.18 -2.24
N THR A 59 -6.42 0.77 -0.99
CA THR A 59 -7.49 0.81 0.00
C THR A 59 -7.25 1.91 1.04
N TYR A 60 -7.98 1.86 2.14
CA TYR A 60 -7.78 2.73 3.31
C TYR A 60 -6.46 2.46 4.05
N ARG A 61 -5.87 1.26 3.96
CA ARG A 61 -4.55 0.92 4.54
C ARG A 61 -3.44 1.17 3.51
N ASN A 62 -3.33 2.42 3.09
CA ASN A 62 -2.56 2.79 1.91
C ASN A 62 -1.25 3.54 2.22
N HIS A 63 -0.96 3.87 3.48
CA HIS A 63 0.18 4.72 3.84
C HIS A 63 1.51 4.16 3.29
N GLY A 64 1.72 2.85 3.40
CA GLY A 64 2.89 2.19 2.84
C GLY A 64 3.00 2.37 1.33
N TRP A 65 1.89 2.22 0.60
CA TRP A 65 1.85 2.42 -0.85
C TRP A 65 2.10 3.87 -1.24
N TYR A 66 1.50 4.81 -0.50
CA TYR A 66 1.73 6.24 -0.73
C TYR A 66 3.21 6.60 -0.54
N LEU A 67 3.77 6.26 0.63
CA LEU A 67 5.15 6.60 0.98
C LEU A 67 6.17 5.88 0.10
N ALA A 68 5.97 4.59 -0.20
CA ALA A 68 6.87 3.84 -1.08
C ALA A 68 6.85 4.37 -2.51
N ARG A 69 5.73 4.91 -2.97
CA ARG A 69 5.57 5.38 -4.35
C ARG A 69 5.97 6.83 -4.56
N SER A 70 5.64 7.73 -3.62
CA SER A 70 5.87 9.17 -3.75
C SER A 70 7.07 9.69 -2.95
N GLY A 71 7.31 9.11 -1.77
CA GLY A 71 8.25 9.66 -0.79
C GLY A 71 7.84 11.01 -0.19
N ASP A 72 6.63 11.49 -0.50
CA ASP A 72 6.15 12.81 -0.09
C ASP A 72 5.65 12.81 1.36
N LEU A 73 6.51 13.16 2.30
CA LEU A 73 6.20 13.31 3.71
C LEU A 73 5.38 14.59 3.99
N HIS A 74 5.63 15.67 3.27
CA HIS A 74 4.96 16.95 3.53
C HIS A 74 3.48 16.92 3.16
N GLY A 75 3.15 16.46 1.96
CA GLY A 75 1.77 16.27 1.53
C GLY A 75 1.04 15.22 2.38
N PHE A 76 1.74 14.15 2.74
CA PHE A 76 1.21 13.09 3.60
C PHE A 76 0.80 13.60 4.98
N PHE A 77 1.73 14.16 5.75
CA PHE A 77 1.42 14.67 7.10
C PHE A 77 0.51 15.89 7.05
N GLY A 78 0.67 16.76 6.05
CA GLY A 78 -0.26 17.88 5.83
C GLY A 78 -1.72 17.40 5.72
N GLU A 79 -1.96 16.31 4.97
CA GLU A 79 -3.30 15.73 4.83
C GLU A 79 -3.82 15.10 6.13
N LEU A 80 -3.00 14.31 6.83
CA LEU A 80 -3.39 13.65 8.07
C LEU A 80 -3.70 14.64 9.21
N TYR A 81 -2.99 15.78 9.24
CA TYR A 81 -3.25 16.87 10.19
C TYR A 81 -4.38 17.82 9.72
N GLY A 82 -4.99 17.56 8.56
CA GLY A 82 -6.09 18.36 7.99
C GLY A 82 -5.66 19.78 7.60
N ARG A 83 -4.49 19.92 7.00
CA ARG A 83 -3.89 21.21 6.65
C ARG A 83 -3.98 21.52 5.16
N THR A 84 -3.90 22.81 4.81
CA THR A 84 -3.92 23.24 3.41
C THR A 84 -2.73 22.75 2.60
N THR A 85 -1.63 22.37 3.25
CA THR A 85 -0.44 21.76 2.65
C THR A 85 -0.59 20.28 2.35
N GLY A 86 -1.70 19.64 2.78
CA GLY A 86 -2.01 18.25 2.45
C GLY A 86 -2.30 18.05 0.96
N ILE A 87 -2.12 16.83 0.48
CA ILE A 87 -2.27 16.45 -0.94
C ILE A 87 -3.67 16.76 -1.51
N ALA A 88 -4.69 16.76 -0.66
CA ALA A 88 -6.06 17.16 -0.97
C ALA A 88 -6.50 18.37 -0.11
N ARG A 89 -5.54 19.16 0.36
CA ARG A 89 -5.77 20.37 1.16
C ARG A 89 -6.55 20.09 2.45
N GLY A 90 -6.28 18.92 3.06
CA GLY A 90 -6.92 18.49 4.30
C GLY A 90 -8.34 17.94 4.17
N LYS A 91 -8.82 17.66 2.94
CA LYS A 91 -10.20 17.20 2.69
C LYS A 91 -10.33 15.68 2.56
N ALA A 92 -9.27 14.98 2.15
CA ALA A 92 -9.30 13.55 1.88
C ALA A 92 -9.06 12.70 3.13
N GLY A 93 -8.19 13.15 4.02
CA GLY A 93 -7.75 12.40 5.18
C GLY A 93 -6.94 11.15 4.81
N SER A 94 -6.69 10.30 5.79
CA SER A 94 -5.81 9.12 5.69
C SER A 94 -6.25 8.09 4.65
N MET A 95 -7.54 7.92 4.40
CA MET A 95 -8.07 6.80 3.62
C MET A 95 -8.23 7.08 2.11
N HIS A 96 -8.02 8.30 1.68
CA HIS A 96 -8.25 8.75 0.30
C HIS A 96 -7.04 9.47 -0.28
N LEU A 97 -5.84 8.95 0.02
CA LEU A 97 -4.60 9.51 -0.49
C LEU A 97 -4.47 9.23 -1.99
N ALA A 98 -4.01 10.23 -2.73
CA ALA A 98 -3.66 10.12 -4.14
C ALA A 98 -2.37 10.93 -4.41
N HIS A 99 -1.55 10.49 -5.33
CA HIS A 99 -0.38 11.21 -5.81
C HIS A 99 -0.20 10.94 -7.30
N PRO A 100 -0.98 11.61 -8.16
CA PRO A 100 -1.04 11.32 -9.60
C PRO A 100 0.31 11.37 -10.29
N ASP A 101 1.17 12.31 -9.91
CA ASP A 101 2.52 12.46 -10.49
C ASP A 101 3.41 11.23 -10.25
N SER A 102 3.20 10.50 -9.16
CA SER A 102 3.87 9.23 -8.91
C SER A 102 3.12 8.01 -9.47
N GLY A 103 1.92 8.19 -10.01
CA GLY A 103 1.07 7.11 -10.51
C GLY A 103 0.15 6.49 -9.46
N LEU A 104 0.14 6.93 -8.20
CA LEU A 104 -0.88 6.55 -7.23
C LEU A 104 -2.16 7.35 -7.53
N VAL A 105 -3.10 6.70 -8.23
CA VAL A 105 -4.28 7.36 -8.80
C VAL A 105 -5.38 7.56 -7.76
N LEU A 106 -5.67 6.53 -6.99
CA LEU A 106 -6.80 6.51 -6.07
C LEU A 106 -6.60 5.50 -4.95
N THR A 107 -6.96 5.92 -3.74
CA THR A 107 -7.23 5.01 -2.62
C THR A 107 -8.63 5.27 -2.08
N SER A 108 -9.25 4.27 -1.44
CA SER A 108 -10.64 4.42 -0.98
C SER A 108 -10.90 3.68 0.32
N ALA A 109 -11.72 4.33 1.17
CA ALA A 109 -12.27 3.72 2.38
C ALA A 109 -13.26 2.60 2.08
N VAL A 110 -13.91 2.64 0.91
CA VAL A 110 -14.96 1.67 0.55
C VAL A 110 -14.31 0.40 0.01
N VAL A 111 -14.52 -0.70 0.72
CA VAL A 111 -13.91 -1.99 0.42
C VAL A 111 -14.21 -2.43 -1.02
N ALA A 112 -13.21 -2.97 -1.70
CA ALA A 112 -13.23 -3.51 -3.07
C ALA A 112 -13.53 -2.49 -4.20
N THR A 113 -13.98 -1.25 -3.92
CA THR A 113 -14.42 -0.31 -4.98
C THR A 113 -13.31 0.13 -5.92
N THR A 114 -12.06 0.15 -5.48
CA THR A 114 -10.92 0.50 -6.34
C THR A 114 -10.59 -0.61 -7.36
N ILE A 115 -11.04 -1.84 -7.14
CA ILE A 115 -10.76 -2.98 -8.01
C ILE A 115 -11.41 -2.79 -9.41
N PRO A 116 -12.74 -2.56 -9.54
CA PRO A 116 -13.34 -2.31 -10.85
C PRO A 116 -12.84 -1.00 -11.49
N VAL A 117 -12.45 0.02 -10.69
CA VAL A 117 -11.83 1.24 -11.22
C VAL A 117 -10.49 0.92 -11.89
N ALA A 118 -9.66 0.08 -11.24
CA ALA A 118 -8.39 -0.39 -11.81
C ALA A 118 -8.60 -1.24 -13.08
N VAL A 119 -9.68 -2.04 -13.16
CA VAL A 119 -10.06 -2.76 -14.39
C VAL A 119 -10.34 -1.77 -15.53
N GLY A 120 -11.08 -0.68 -15.24
CA GLY A 120 -11.34 0.39 -16.22
C GLY A 120 -10.04 1.07 -16.69
N ALA A 121 -9.12 1.37 -15.77
CA ALA A 121 -7.81 1.94 -16.08
C ALA A 121 -6.96 0.98 -16.94
N ALA A 122 -6.95 -0.31 -16.59
CA ALA A 122 -6.22 -1.33 -17.37
C ALA A 122 -6.79 -1.50 -18.78
N LEU A 123 -8.11 -1.43 -18.92
CA LEU A 123 -8.78 -1.44 -20.24
C LEU A 123 -8.37 -0.20 -21.05
N ALA A 124 -8.33 0.97 -20.43
CA ALA A 124 -7.87 2.20 -21.08
C ALA A 124 -6.40 2.08 -21.52
N HIS A 125 -5.50 1.57 -20.66
CA HIS A 125 -4.10 1.31 -21.02
C HIS A 125 -4.01 0.40 -22.26
N GLN A 126 -4.72 -0.73 -22.25
CA GLN A 126 -4.72 -1.65 -23.37
C GLN A 126 -5.23 -1.00 -24.67
N ARG A 127 -6.31 -0.22 -24.61
CA ARG A 127 -6.90 0.46 -25.77
C ARG A 127 -6.02 1.56 -26.34
N LEU A 128 -5.25 2.23 -25.49
CA LEU A 128 -4.32 3.30 -25.86
C LEU A 128 -2.93 2.76 -26.25
N GLY A 129 -2.71 1.45 -26.14
CA GLY A 129 -1.43 0.83 -26.47
C GLY A 129 -0.32 1.11 -25.44
N HIS A 130 -0.68 1.48 -24.19
CA HIS A 130 0.27 1.60 -23.10
C HIS A 130 0.71 0.22 -22.62
N THR A 131 2.01 0.07 -22.36
CA THR A 131 2.60 -1.19 -21.85
C THR A 131 2.77 -1.20 -20.34
N ALA A 132 2.70 -0.03 -19.70
CA ALA A 132 2.84 0.08 -18.26
C ALA A 132 1.72 -0.65 -17.53
N PRO A 133 2.03 -1.43 -16.48
CA PRO A 133 1.04 -2.19 -15.76
C PRO A 133 0.14 -1.29 -14.90
N VAL A 134 -1.08 -1.77 -14.69
CA VAL A 134 -1.96 -1.27 -13.64
C VAL A 134 -1.87 -2.22 -12.46
N VAL A 135 -1.78 -1.68 -11.25
CA VAL A 135 -1.72 -2.45 -10.01
C VAL A 135 -2.87 -2.03 -9.10
N VAL A 136 -3.55 -2.98 -8.49
CA VAL A 136 -4.54 -2.72 -7.46
C VAL A 136 -4.23 -3.54 -6.22
N ALA A 137 -3.99 -2.84 -5.09
CA ALA A 137 -3.72 -3.45 -3.80
C ALA A 137 -4.99 -3.42 -2.94
N PHE A 138 -5.28 -4.54 -2.27
CA PHE A 138 -6.46 -4.70 -1.41
C PHE A 138 -6.23 -5.79 -0.35
N GLY A 139 -6.95 -5.69 0.77
CA GLY A 139 -6.90 -6.70 1.82
C GLY A 139 -7.73 -7.95 1.51
N ASP A 140 -7.48 -9.04 2.22
CA ASP A 140 -8.18 -10.33 2.08
C ASP A 140 -9.71 -10.22 2.24
N GLY A 141 -10.21 -9.27 3.04
CA GLY A 141 -11.65 -9.02 3.16
C GLY A 141 -12.32 -8.52 1.86
N ALA A 142 -11.57 -7.93 0.94
CA ALA A 142 -12.13 -7.45 -0.32
C ALA A 142 -12.52 -8.60 -1.28
N VAL A 143 -11.97 -9.79 -1.10
CA VAL A 143 -12.31 -10.96 -1.96
C VAL A 143 -13.70 -11.53 -1.67
N GLU A 144 -14.37 -11.08 -0.63
CA GLU A 144 -15.74 -11.48 -0.30
C GLU A 144 -16.78 -10.62 -1.04
N GLU A 145 -16.34 -9.49 -1.58
CA GLU A 145 -17.19 -8.61 -2.39
C GLU A 145 -17.36 -9.18 -3.83
N GLY A 146 -18.60 -9.17 -4.33
CA GLY A 146 -18.88 -9.56 -5.71
C GLY A 146 -18.04 -8.80 -6.73
N ALA A 147 -17.77 -7.53 -6.46
CA ALA A 147 -16.95 -6.66 -7.31
C ALA A 147 -15.54 -7.22 -7.59
N PHE A 148 -14.93 -7.96 -6.65
CA PHE A 148 -13.66 -8.63 -6.90
C PHE A 148 -13.80 -9.73 -7.97
N TRP A 149 -14.77 -10.63 -7.82
CA TRP A 149 -14.95 -11.76 -8.74
C TRP A 149 -15.36 -11.33 -10.14
N GLU A 150 -16.24 -10.35 -10.25
CA GLU A 150 -16.65 -9.74 -11.51
C GLU A 150 -15.46 -9.07 -12.22
N SER A 151 -14.65 -8.33 -11.48
CA SER A 151 -13.44 -7.66 -11.97
C SER A 151 -12.38 -8.66 -12.43
N LEU A 152 -12.13 -9.72 -11.65
CA LEU A 152 -11.20 -10.78 -12.00
C LEU A 152 -11.65 -11.46 -13.30
N ASN A 153 -12.94 -11.81 -13.40
CA ASN A 153 -13.49 -12.42 -14.60
C ASN A 153 -13.33 -11.52 -15.83
N ALA A 154 -13.69 -10.24 -15.71
CA ALA A 154 -13.54 -9.27 -16.80
C ALA A 154 -12.07 -9.10 -17.23
N ALA A 155 -11.17 -8.95 -16.25
CA ALA A 155 -9.73 -8.84 -16.53
C ALA A 155 -9.18 -10.06 -17.25
N CYS A 156 -9.62 -11.27 -16.88
CA CYS A 156 -9.22 -12.52 -17.53
C CYS A 156 -9.79 -12.66 -18.94
N VAL A 157 -11.06 -12.31 -19.13
CA VAL A 157 -11.72 -12.37 -20.47
C VAL A 157 -11.03 -11.44 -21.46
N TRP A 158 -10.71 -10.23 -21.03
CA TRP A 158 -10.11 -9.20 -21.87
C TRP A 158 -8.57 -9.22 -21.85
N ARG A 159 -7.96 -10.11 -21.07
CA ARG A 159 -6.49 -10.22 -20.92
C ARG A 159 -5.86 -8.88 -20.57
N LEU A 160 -6.45 -8.18 -19.59
CA LEU A 160 -6.01 -6.83 -19.22
C LEU A 160 -4.61 -6.80 -18.57
N PRO A 161 -3.85 -5.71 -18.75
CA PRO A 161 -2.53 -5.51 -18.12
C PRO A 161 -2.70 -5.09 -16.64
N LEU A 162 -3.30 -5.98 -15.82
CA LEU A 162 -3.67 -5.73 -14.43
C LEU A 162 -3.03 -6.73 -13.47
N CYS A 163 -2.36 -6.22 -12.43
CA CYS A 163 -1.85 -7.01 -11.32
C CYS A 163 -2.72 -6.76 -10.07
N PHE A 164 -3.38 -7.79 -9.59
CA PHE A 164 -4.12 -7.81 -8.33
C PHE A 164 -3.16 -8.18 -7.20
N VAL A 165 -3.04 -7.35 -6.16
CA VAL A 165 -2.19 -7.59 -4.99
C VAL A 165 -3.08 -7.72 -3.76
N CYS A 166 -3.22 -8.94 -3.26
CA CYS A 166 -3.97 -9.27 -2.06
C CYS A 166 -3.04 -9.25 -0.83
N GLU A 167 -3.20 -8.26 0.04
CA GLU A 167 -2.49 -8.12 1.32
C GLU A 167 -3.23 -8.95 2.37
N ASP A 168 -2.91 -10.23 2.46
CA ASP A 168 -3.62 -11.23 3.26
C ASP A 168 -3.05 -11.32 4.68
N ASN A 169 -3.80 -10.81 5.67
CA ASN A 169 -3.50 -10.95 7.09
C ASN A 169 -4.50 -11.85 7.84
N ASP A 170 -5.33 -12.60 7.13
CA ASP A 170 -6.37 -13.48 7.67
C ASP A 170 -7.51 -12.74 8.39
N LEU A 171 -7.52 -11.39 8.40
CA LEU A 171 -8.46 -10.61 9.22
C LEU A 171 -9.18 -9.52 8.40
N ALA A 172 -10.51 -9.59 8.37
CA ALA A 172 -11.36 -8.43 8.05
C ALA A 172 -11.89 -7.84 9.36
N ILE A 173 -11.33 -6.68 9.75
CA ILE A 173 -11.49 -6.09 11.08
C ILE A 173 -11.01 -7.09 12.16
N HIS A 174 -11.91 -7.90 12.74
CA HIS A 174 -11.63 -8.90 13.76
C HIS A 174 -12.01 -10.33 13.33
N SER A 175 -12.66 -10.49 12.17
CA SER A 175 -13.14 -11.78 11.68
C SER A 175 -12.06 -12.49 10.86
N ARG A 176 -11.73 -13.72 11.21
CA ARG A 176 -10.79 -14.55 10.46
C ARG A 176 -11.40 -15.05 9.15
N ALA A 177 -10.56 -15.27 8.14
CA ALA A 177 -10.98 -15.74 6.81
C ALA A 177 -11.82 -17.01 6.87
N ALA A 178 -11.50 -17.97 7.74
CA ALA A 178 -12.26 -19.21 7.92
C ALA A 178 -13.73 -19.01 8.35
N ALA A 179 -14.06 -17.86 8.96
CA ALA A 179 -15.43 -17.51 9.35
C ALA A 179 -16.21 -16.75 8.25
N ARG A 180 -15.54 -16.32 7.17
CA ARG A 180 -16.08 -15.41 6.14
C ARG A 180 -16.06 -16.01 4.74
N GLN A 181 -15.06 -16.88 4.44
CA GLN A 181 -14.79 -17.38 3.11
C GLN A 181 -15.28 -18.81 2.96
N GLY A 182 -16.12 -19.06 1.97
CA GLY A 182 -16.66 -20.39 1.66
C GLY A 182 -15.75 -21.26 0.77
N PHE A 183 -14.68 -20.70 0.21
CA PHE A 183 -13.66 -21.44 -0.54
C PHE A 183 -12.53 -21.91 0.39
N ARG A 184 -11.82 -22.96 -0.02
CA ARG A 184 -10.72 -23.54 0.78
C ARG A 184 -9.45 -22.69 0.76
N SER A 185 -9.19 -22.07 -0.39
CA SER A 185 -8.00 -21.25 -0.63
C SER A 185 -8.32 -20.23 -1.72
N ILE A 186 -7.96 -18.97 -1.49
CA ILE A 186 -8.08 -17.94 -2.52
C ILE A 186 -7.17 -18.24 -3.72
N ILE A 187 -6.02 -18.84 -3.49
CA ILE A 187 -5.08 -19.26 -4.54
C ILE A 187 -5.76 -20.27 -5.47
N ASP A 188 -6.41 -21.31 -4.92
CA ASP A 188 -7.10 -22.32 -5.72
C ASP A 188 -8.29 -21.72 -6.47
N ALA A 189 -9.07 -20.88 -5.80
CA ALA A 189 -10.23 -20.22 -6.39
C ALA A 189 -9.84 -19.31 -7.57
N VAL A 190 -8.80 -18.49 -7.42
CA VAL A 190 -8.31 -17.62 -8.49
C VAL A 190 -7.62 -18.43 -9.60
N SER A 191 -6.95 -19.53 -9.27
CA SER A 191 -6.31 -20.41 -10.26
C SER A 191 -7.29 -21.08 -11.23
N ALA A 192 -8.59 -21.08 -10.90
CA ALA A 192 -9.62 -21.53 -11.83
C ALA A 192 -9.89 -20.53 -12.98
N PHE A 193 -9.45 -19.29 -12.85
CA PHE A 193 -9.50 -18.26 -13.88
C PHE A 193 -8.23 -18.26 -14.74
N ARG A 194 -8.27 -17.63 -15.90
CA ARG A 194 -7.10 -17.41 -16.76
C ARG A 194 -6.23 -16.27 -16.24
N CYS A 195 -5.74 -16.43 -15.02
CA CYS A 195 -4.92 -15.48 -14.28
C CYS A 195 -3.63 -16.16 -13.83
N ARG A 196 -2.50 -15.49 -13.95
CA ARG A 196 -1.23 -15.99 -13.37
C ARG A 196 -1.23 -15.73 -11.87
N VAL A 197 -1.07 -16.79 -11.08
CA VAL A 197 -1.20 -16.72 -9.61
C VAL A 197 0.15 -16.90 -8.95
N PHE A 198 0.42 -16.08 -7.93
CA PHE A 198 1.63 -16.11 -7.11
C PHE A 198 1.23 -16.06 -5.62
N ASP A 199 2.05 -16.71 -4.79
CA ASP A 199 1.91 -16.71 -3.34
C ASP A 199 3.27 -16.40 -2.70
N VAL A 200 3.33 -15.42 -1.79
CA VAL A 200 4.59 -14.97 -1.20
C VAL A 200 4.42 -14.53 0.25
N ALA A 201 5.44 -14.77 1.05
CA ALA A 201 5.55 -14.21 2.40
C ALA A 201 5.77 -12.69 2.29
N GLY A 202 4.78 -11.91 2.71
CA GLY A 202 4.78 -10.45 2.64
C GLY A 202 5.63 -9.77 3.70
N ASP A 203 6.31 -10.52 4.56
CA ASP A 203 7.31 -10.06 5.52
C ASP A 203 8.76 -10.17 5.00
N ASP A 204 8.95 -10.64 3.76
CA ASP A 204 10.24 -10.74 3.08
C ASP A 204 10.29 -9.82 1.85
N VAL A 205 10.94 -8.67 1.98
CA VAL A 205 11.00 -7.67 0.91
C VAL A 205 11.71 -8.16 -0.35
N GLU A 206 12.71 -9.04 -0.22
CA GLU A 206 13.42 -9.58 -1.38
C GLU A 206 12.55 -10.60 -2.13
N ALA A 207 11.85 -11.47 -1.40
CA ALA A 207 10.89 -12.41 -1.98
C ALA A 207 9.75 -11.67 -2.67
N VAL A 208 9.17 -10.65 -2.01
CA VAL A 208 8.11 -9.79 -2.60
C VAL A 208 8.63 -9.10 -3.86
N THR A 209 9.84 -8.52 -3.83
CA THR A 209 10.44 -7.85 -5.00
C THR A 209 10.60 -8.82 -6.19
N GLY A 210 11.06 -10.05 -5.92
CA GLY A 210 11.23 -11.09 -6.95
C GLY A 210 9.90 -11.49 -7.59
N VAL A 211 8.89 -11.74 -6.78
CA VAL A 211 7.53 -12.08 -7.24
C VAL A 211 6.89 -10.91 -7.96
N ALA A 212 6.99 -9.69 -7.42
CA ALA A 212 6.45 -8.48 -8.06
C ALA A 212 7.04 -8.28 -9.45
N ARG A 213 8.35 -8.42 -9.62
CA ARG A 213 9.00 -8.35 -10.93
C ARG A 213 8.42 -9.37 -11.90
N THR A 214 8.34 -10.62 -11.51
CA THR A 214 7.83 -11.70 -12.36
C THR A 214 6.36 -11.48 -12.74
N ALA A 215 5.52 -11.04 -11.79
CA ALA A 215 4.11 -10.77 -12.03
C ALA A 215 3.91 -9.56 -12.96
N LEU A 216 4.68 -8.48 -12.75
CA LEU A 216 4.60 -7.29 -13.59
C LEU A 216 5.17 -7.51 -14.99
N ASP A 217 6.22 -8.32 -15.14
CA ASP A 217 6.73 -8.73 -16.45
C ASP A 217 5.68 -9.53 -17.24
N HIS A 218 5.01 -10.49 -16.61
CA HIS A 218 3.90 -11.24 -17.21
C HIS A 218 2.79 -10.29 -17.72
N VAL A 219 2.37 -9.36 -16.88
CA VAL A 219 1.33 -8.38 -17.22
C VAL A 219 1.78 -7.48 -18.37
N ARG A 220 3.01 -6.98 -18.35
CA ARG A 220 3.60 -6.10 -19.37
C ARG A 220 3.70 -6.77 -20.74
N HIS A 221 4.01 -8.06 -20.79
CA HIS A 221 4.08 -8.82 -22.02
C HIS A 221 2.70 -9.19 -22.60
N GLY A 222 1.59 -8.70 -22.00
CA GLY A 222 0.24 -8.94 -22.50
C GLY A 222 -0.24 -10.38 -22.32
N GLU A 223 0.38 -11.11 -21.39
CA GLU A 223 0.01 -12.50 -21.09
C GLU A 223 -1.30 -12.62 -20.29
N GLY A 224 -1.88 -11.49 -19.90
CA GLY A 224 -3.12 -11.37 -19.13
C GLY A 224 -2.87 -10.89 -17.69
N PRO A 225 -3.90 -10.93 -16.83
CA PRO A 225 -3.76 -10.46 -15.46
C PRO A 225 -2.93 -11.40 -14.60
N ALA A 226 -2.32 -10.82 -13.55
CA ALA A 226 -1.67 -11.53 -12.48
C ALA A 226 -2.39 -11.31 -11.14
N PHE A 227 -2.37 -12.31 -10.27
CA PHE A 227 -2.83 -12.22 -8.88
C PHE A 227 -1.68 -12.61 -7.97
N VAL A 228 -1.35 -11.76 -7.01
CA VAL A 228 -0.29 -12.01 -6.02
C VAL A 228 -0.91 -11.97 -4.63
N ARG A 229 -0.89 -13.08 -3.91
CA ARG A 229 -1.19 -13.09 -2.48
C ARG A 229 0.11 -12.82 -1.72
N CYS A 230 0.09 -11.78 -0.87
CA CYS A 230 1.16 -11.46 0.05
C CYS A 230 0.67 -11.70 1.47
N THR A 231 1.11 -12.78 2.12
CA THR A 231 0.72 -13.08 3.50
C THR A 231 1.56 -12.29 4.48
N TRP A 232 0.91 -11.57 5.42
CA TRP A 232 1.60 -10.80 6.44
C TRP A 232 0.93 -10.94 7.80
N HIS A 233 1.64 -10.60 8.86
CA HIS A 233 1.12 -10.67 10.22
C HIS A 233 0.74 -9.30 10.75
N ARG A 234 -0.50 -9.11 11.14
CA ARG A 234 -0.99 -7.88 11.76
C ARG A 234 -0.84 -7.97 13.28
N SER A 235 0.24 -7.40 13.81
CA SER A 235 0.52 -7.38 15.26
C SER A 235 -0.34 -6.39 16.04
N LEU A 236 -0.95 -5.42 15.35
CA LEU A 236 -1.77 -4.37 15.93
C LEU A 236 -3.25 -4.62 15.64
N GLU A 237 -4.13 -4.02 16.45
CA GLU A 237 -5.57 -4.06 16.17
C GLU A 237 -5.90 -3.37 14.82
N HIS A 238 -7.17 -3.35 14.43
CA HIS A 238 -7.56 -2.94 13.07
C HIS A 238 -7.09 -1.53 12.68
N VAL A 239 -7.20 -0.56 13.57
CA VAL A 239 -6.74 0.82 13.37
C VAL A 239 -5.21 0.92 13.45
N GLY A 240 -4.60 0.13 14.33
CA GLY A 240 -3.15 0.03 14.46
C GLY A 240 -2.58 0.80 15.67
N ILE A 241 -3.42 1.18 16.63
CA ILE A 241 -2.97 1.92 17.81
C ILE A 241 -2.56 0.97 18.96
N LEU A 242 -3.32 -0.10 19.18
CA LEU A 242 -3.07 -1.04 20.26
C LEU A 242 -2.41 -2.32 19.74
N VAL A 243 -1.53 -2.89 20.56
CA VAL A 243 -0.95 -4.22 20.28
C VAL A 243 -1.98 -5.29 20.58
N GLU A 244 -2.24 -6.19 19.61
CA GLU A 244 -3.22 -7.27 19.74
C GLU A 244 -2.53 -8.64 19.73
N ASP A 245 -1.66 -8.90 18.73
CA ASP A 245 -1.02 -10.20 18.52
C ASP A 245 0.46 -10.01 18.12
N PRO A 246 1.38 -9.79 19.07
CA PRO A 246 2.77 -9.48 18.74
C PRO A 246 3.50 -10.72 18.17
N ALA A 247 4.13 -10.55 17.02
CA ALA A 247 4.95 -11.57 16.36
C ALA A 247 6.28 -10.98 15.89
N PRO A 248 7.25 -10.78 16.79
CA PRO A 248 8.51 -10.12 16.45
C PRO A 248 9.35 -10.87 15.41
N ASP A 249 9.18 -12.18 15.28
CA ASP A 249 9.85 -13.01 14.28
C ASP A 249 9.26 -12.80 12.86
N ARG A 250 8.09 -12.20 12.76
CA ARG A 250 7.40 -11.83 11.52
C ARG A 250 7.53 -10.34 11.19
N ASP A 251 8.42 -9.62 11.87
CA ASP A 251 8.65 -8.19 11.58
C ASP A 251 9.52 -8.04 10.33
N PRO A 252 8.97 -7.47 9.24
CA PRO A 252 9.68 -7.33 7.97
C PRO A 252 10.90 -6.41 8.05
N LEU A 253 10.85 -5.40 8.93
CA LEU A 253 11.97 -4.47 9.09
C LEU A 253 13.16 -5.14 9.78
N ARG A 254 12.92 -5.91 10.85
CA ARG A 254 13.95 -6.70 11.52
C ARG A 254 14.57 -7.74 10.59
N ARG A 255 13.75 -8.39 9.76
CA ARG A 255 14.20 -9.37 8.78
C ARG A 255 15.11 -8.73 7.73
N ALA A 256 14.73 -7.58 7.18
CA ALA A 256 15.54 -6.85 6.22
C ALA A 256 16.87 -6.39 6.83
N GLU A 257 16.87 -5.88 8.07
CA GLU A 257 18.06 -5.48 8.80
C GLU A 257 19.02 -6.66 9.01
N ALA A 258 18.52 -7.78 9.49
CA ALA A 258 19.33 -8.99 9.67
C ALA A 258 19.96 -9.46 8.35
N SER A 259 19.21 -9.39 7.23
CA SER A 259 19.73 -9.73 5.90
C SER A 259 20.83 -8.78 5.44
N LEU A 260 20.69 -7.48 5.68
CA LEU A 260 21.71 -6.48 5.35
C LEU A 260 23.00 -6.71 6.13
N LEU A 261 22.89 -6.95 7.44
CA LEU A 261 24.05 -7.28 8.30
C LEU A 261 24.76 -8.55 7.84
N ALA A 262 24.01 -9.59 7.49
CA ALA A 262 24.56 -10.86 6.97
C ALA A 262 25.30 -10.69 5.63
N THR A 263 24.93 -9.67 4.84
CA THR A 263 25.61 -9.35 3.56
C THR A 263 26.76 -8.36 3.72
N GLY A 264 27.09 -7.96 4.97
CA GLY A 264 28.26 -7.13 5.27
C GLY A 264 27.98 -5.61 5.33
N VAL A 265 26.71 -5.18 5.31
CA VAL A 265 26.35 -3.80 5.56
C VAL A 265 26.66 -3.47 7.04
N ALA A 266 27.37 -2.38 7.29
CA ALA A 266 27.73 -1.99 8.66
C ALA A 266 26.51 -1.49 9.44
N GLN A 267 26.43 -1.81 10.74
CA GLN A 267 25.37 -1.32 11.64
C GLN A 267 25.28 0.23 11.60
N THR A 268 26.42 0.89 11.52
CA THR A 268 26.48 2.37 11.43
C THR A 268 25.78 2.95 10.23
N GLN A 269 25.69 2.22 9.09
CA GLN A 269 24.93 2.63 7.91
C GLN A 269 23.42 2.48 8.15
N ILE A 270 23.03 1.42 8.83
CA ILE A 270 21.63 1.16 9.21
C ILE A 270 21.16 2.24 10.19
N ASP A 271 21.96 2.55 11.20
CA ASP A 271 21.68 3.59 12.20
C ASP A 271 21.60 4.99 11.56
N ALA A 272 22.48 5.28 10.61
CA ALA A 272 22.45 6.55 9.86
C ALA A 272 21.16 6.72 9.06
N ILE A 273 20.67 5.67 8.39
CA ILE A 273 19.38 5.67 7.69
C ILE A 273 18.24 5.92 8.67
N ALA A 274 18.24 5.27 9.82
CA ALA A 274 17.20 5.46 10.82
C ALA A 274 17.17 6.91 11.32
N ALA A 275 18.32 7.50 11.64
CA ALA A 275 18.43 8.87 12.10
C ALA A 275 17.97 9.88 11.02
N GLU A 276 18.38 9.69 9.77
CA GLU A 276 17.98 10.53 8.64
C GLU A 276 16.46 10.48 8.41
N VAL A 277 15.87 9.30 8.42
CA VAL A 277 14.43 9.09 8.26
C VAL A 277 13.64 9.76 9.37
N THR A 278 14.06 9.57 10.62
CA THR A 278 13.42 10.21 11.78
C THR A 278 13.46 11.73 11.68
N ALA A 279 14.62 12.30 11.34
CA ALA A 279 14.77 13.74 11.16
C ALA A 279 13.88 14.29 10.03
N ALA A 280 13.76 13.59 8.90
CA ALA A 280 12.89 14.00 7.80
C ALA A 280 11.41 13.99 8.20
N ILE A 281 10.98 13.00 8.97
CA ILE A 281 9.61 12.91 9.49
C ILE A 281 9.33 14.05 10.47
N ASP A 282 10.25 14.32 11.39
CA ASP A 282 10.10 15.42 12.37
C ASP A 282 9.95 16.78 11.68
N VAL A 283 10.74 17.04 10.64
CA VAL A 283 10.62 18.26 9.80
C VAL A 283 9.24 18.34 9.13
N ALA A 284 8.79 17.26 8.51
CA ALA A 284 7.50 17.24 7.81
C ALA A 284 6.32 17.42 8.79
N VAL A 285 6.40 16.80 9.97
CA VAL A 285 5.36 16.94 10.99
C VAL A 285 5.34 18.35 11.58
N ALA A 286 6.50 18.95 11.88
CA ALA A 286 6.55 20.32 12.34
C ALA A 286 5.93 21.29 11.32
N ALA A 287 6.28 21.13 10.03
CA ALA A 287 5.69 21.91 8.95
C ALA A 287 4.17 21.72 8.85
N ALA A 288 3.67 20.49 8.99
CA ALA A 288 2.25 20.22 8.99
C ALA A 288 1.52 20.86 10.20
N GLN A 289 2.12 20.83 11.39
CA GLN A 289 1.52 21.44 12.59
C GLN A 289 1.41 22.95 12.48
N GLU A 290 2.39 23.61 11.85
CA GLU A 290 2.43 25.06 11.64
C GLU A 290 1.56 25.53 10.46
N ALA A 291 1.28 24.65 9.51
CA ALA A 291 0.50 25.00 8.32
C ALA A 291 -0.95 25.42 8.67
N PRO A 292 -1.55 26.33 7.88
CA PRO A 292 -2.90 26.80 8.13
C PRO A 292 -3.96 25.70 7.92
N LEU A 293 -5.05 25.78 8.68
CA LEU A 293 -6.26 25.00 8.41
C LEU A 293 -6.96 25.54 7.15
N PRO A 294 -7.72 24.70 6.41
CA PRO A 294 -8.57 25.15 5.32
C PRO A 294 -9.58 26.19 5.80
N ALA A 295 -9.87 27.20 4.96
CA ALA A 295 -10.94 28.15 5.25
C ALA A 295 -12.30 27.46 5.14
N ILE A 296 -13.34 28.03 5.80
CA ILE A 296 -14.69 27.45 5.74
C ILE A 296 -15.24 27.43 4.30
N ASP A 297 -14.86 28.41 3.49
CA ASP A 297 -15.28 28.47 2.09
C ASP A 297 -14.64 27.41 1.22
N ASP A 298 -13.49 26.84 1.63
CA ASP A 298 -12.83 25.71 0.95
C ASP A 298 -13.69 24.44 0.97
N LEU A 299 -14.68 24.36 1.87
CA LEU A 299 -15.61 23.22 1.93
C LEU A 299 -16.32 22.98 0.60
N TRP A 300 -16.59 24.02 -0.16
CA TRP A 300 -17.34 23.96 -1.42
C TRP A 300 -16.48 23.97 -2.67
N THR A 301 -15.15 24.15 -2.53
CA THR A 301 -14.24 24.08 -3.67
C THR A 301 -13.99 22.61 -4.06
N ASP A 302 -13.81 22.36 -5.35
CA ASP A 302 -13.53 21.04 -5.93
C ASP A 302 -14.65 20.00 -5.72
N VAL A 303 -15.85 20.41 -5.30
CA VAL A 303 -17.01 19.54 -5.07
C VAL A 303 -17.91 19.46 -6.31
N ARG A 304 -17.87 20.49 -7.13
CA ARG A 304 -18.64 20.57 -8.39
C ARG A 304 -17.74 21.12 -9.50
N VAL A 305 -17.93 20.60 -10.68
CA VAL A 305 -17.36 21.12 -11.93
C VAL A 305 -18.28 22.18 -12.49
#